data_6a01575771ded7c82bd3ee8c9c595064
#
_entry.id   6a01575771ded7c82bd3ee8c9c595064
#
_cell.length_a   1.000
_cell.length_b   1.000
_cell.length_c   1.000
_cell.angle_alpha   90.00
_cell.angle_beta   90.00
_cell.angle_gamma   90.00
#
_symmetry.space_group_name_H-M   'P 1'
#
loop_
_entity.id
_entity.type
_entity.pdbx_description
1 polymer ?
#
loop_
_entity_poly.entity_id
_entity_poly.type
_entity_poly.pdbx_seq_one_letter_code
_entity_poly.pdbx_strand_id
1 'polypeptide(L)'
;MPKDFTVAIVGGGIGGLTLAIGLLQRSIPVQIYEAAPEFKEVGLGLTIGPAAHRAMLLIDPQIRRIYDSLITTHADSPGYEQYRETWFEVVWATGSGQGTKSGEVLLDLKALPSGQTTVRRADFLDGLVSLIPPGIANFGKRLVDLDETADGVELQFEGGTAATADVVVGCDGIKSRVKQSIIPPEEYQHVLPRYSGMYGYRAVLDMDTMVQAVGDHRARVSTMYIGKGAYGISYPIMRAQKVNAGLYKFDDRWEDDAWVRAASKEDMWRDCGHMGDHVTSLIQVIRAVYCPPVLTFNCMLTAQHMPDPSQWAIFEHPHISTYARSRIAILGDAAHASTPHQGAGAGQAIEDAHVLAELLGDSRVNNASHVITAFQAYDAVRRPRSQRVVTTSKENANLLCLCLDGVGDDDEQLKRTFRERLRWLWDIDVQGQAEQAKAVMAGDL
;
A
#
# COMPACT_ATOMS: atom_id res chain seq x y z
N MET A 1 20.71 -25.88 9.68
CA MET A 1 22.13 -25.54 9.54
C MET A 1 22.19 -24.02 9.41
N PRO A 2 23.24 -23.35 9.92
CA PRO A 2 23.40 -21.91 9.69
C PRO A 2 23.48 -21.64 8.18
N LYS A 3 22.92 -20.52 7.77
CA LYS A 3 22.94 -20.05 6.36
C LYS A 3 24.29 -19.39 6.11
N ASP A 4 24.94 -19.74 4.99
CA ASP A 4 26.22 -19.18 4.58
C ASP A 4 26.02 -18.08 3.52
N PHE A 5 25.18 -17.10 3.87
CA PHE A 5 24.94 -15.87 3.11
C PHE A 5 24.32 -14.78 3.98
N THR A 6 24.55 -13.54 3.59
CA THR A 6 24.03 -12.32 4.21
C THR A 6 23.07 -11.61 3.27
N VAL A 7 22.03 -10.99 3.82
CA VAL A 7 21.02 -10.25 3.05
C VAL A 7 21.08 -8.76 3.40
N ALA A 8 21.31 -7.91 2.42
CA ALA A 8 21.08 -6.48 2.56
C ALA A 8 19.68 -6.12 2.10
N ILE A 9 18.90 -5.46 2.98
CA ILE A 9 17.59 -4.89 2.65
C ILE A 9 17.77 -3.38 2.48
N VAL A 10 17.42 -2.87 1.30
CA VAL A 10 17.46 -1.43 1.01
C VAL A 10 16.05 -0.87 1.17
N GLY A 11 15.84 -0.05 2.22
CA GLY A 11 14.56 0.54 2.59
C GLY A 11 13.91 -0.12 3.80
N GLY A 12 13.64 0.70 4.83
CA GLY A 12 13.07 0.32 6.12
C GLY A 12 11.56 0.57 6.22
N GLY A 13 10.82 0.53 5.11
CA GLY A 13 9.36 0.59 5.11
C GLY A 13 8.72 -0.74 5.54
N ILE A 14 7.38 -0.81 5.52
CA ILE A 14 6.61 -1.98 5.96
C ILE A 14 7.12 -3.28 5.31
N GLY A 15 7.35 -3.29 3.99
CA GLY A 15 7.84 -4.48 3.29
C GLY A 15 9.23 -4.92 3.75
N GLY A 16 10.18 -3.97 3.85
CA GLY A 16 11.56 -4.26 4.28
C GLY A 16 11.65 -4.74 5.72
N LEU A 17 10.94 -4.09 6.66
CA LEU A 17 10.88 -4.52 8.05
C LEU A 17 10.21 -5.89 8.20
N THR A 18 9.11 -6.12 7.49
CA THR A 18 8.43 -7.42 7.51
C THR A 18 9.31 -8.54 6.99
N LEU A 19 10.05 -8.29 5.89
CA LEU A 19 11.05 -9.25 5.39
C LEU A 19 12.17 -9.48 6.39
N ALA A 20 12.72 -8.42 6.98
CA ALA A 20 13.79 -8.53 7.98
C ALA A 20 13.37 -9.40 9.16
N ILE A 21 12.17 -9.19 9.71
CA ILE A 21 11.61 -10.02 10.79
C ILE A 21 11.52 -11.49 10.33
N GLY A 22 10.97 -11.74 9.14
CA GLY A 22 10.86 -13.08 8.59
C GLY A 22 12.19 -13.81 8.42
N LEU A 23 13.26 -13.09 8.01
CA LEU A 23 14.62 -13.62 7.89
C LEU A 23 15.25 -13.90 9.27
N LEU A 24 15.08 -12.98 10.21
CA LEU A 24 15.57 -13.14 11.58
C LEU A 24 14.96 -14.38 12.28
N GLN A 25 13.65 -14.62 12.10
CA GLN A 25 12.97 -15.82 12.62
C GLN A 25 13.57 -17.13 12.04
N ARG A 26 14.20 -17.04 10.88
CA ARG A 26 14.88 -18.17 10.20
C ARG A 26 16.39 -18.18 10.39
N SER A 27 16.89 -17.35 11.34
CA SER A 27 18.32 -17.20 11.65
C SER A 27 19.19 -16.87 10.44
N ILE A 28 18.66 -16.04 9.51
CA ILE A 28 19.38 -15.54 8.34
C ILE A 28 19.99 -14.17 8.68
N PRO A 29 21.31 -13.98 8.52
CA PRO A 29 21.94 -12.69 8.75
C PRO A 29 21.38 -11.62 7.82
N VAL A 30 20.93 -10.50 8.38
CA VAL A 30 20.32 -9.40 7.64
C VAL A 30 20.81 -8.05 8.14
N GLN A 31 20.98 -7.09 7.22
CA GLN A 31 21.21 -5.68 7.51
C GLN A 31 20.20 -4.82 6.73
N ILE A 32 19.64 -3.79 7.36
CA ILE A 32 18.72 -2.84 6.74
C ILE A 32 19.46 -1.53 6.51
N TYR A 33 19.33 -0.95 5.32
CA TYR A 33 19.87 0.36 4.95
C TYR A 33 18.71 1.30 4.63
N GLU A 34 18.49 2.27 5.53
CA GLU A 34 17.39 3.23 5.44
C GLU A 34 17.93 4.63 5.09
N ALA A 35 17.32 5.26 4.09
CA ALA A 35 17.73 6.58 3.63
C ALA A 35 17.42 7.71 4.64
N ALA A 36 16.35 7.55 5.42
CA ALA A 36 16.00 8.51 6.48
C ALA A 36 16.97 8.40 7.69
N PRO A 37 17.07 9.47 8.52
CA PRO A 37 17.91 9.45 9.72
C PRO A 37 17.35 8.55 10.84
N GLU A 38 16.10 8.15 10.75
CA GLU A 38 15.39 7.25 11.67
C GLU A 38 14.17 6.64 10.96
N PHE A 39 13.59 5.59 11.54
CA PHE A 39 12.30 5.10 11.09
C PHE A 39 11.20 6.09 11.47
N LYS A 40 10.72 6.86 10.51
CA LYS A 40 9.60 7.79 10.68
C LYS A 40 8.76 7.83 9.41
N GLU A 41 7.46 7.81 9.58
CA GLU A 41 6.52 8.01 8.49
C GLU A 41 5.41 8.99 8.86
N VAL A 42 4.87 9.63 7.83
CA VAL A 42 3.68 10.49 7.98
C VAL A 42 2.45 9.61 8.16
N GLY A 43 1.74 9.81 9.25
CA GLY A 43 0.68 8.94 9.74
C GLY A 43 -0.66 9.09 9.04
N LEU A 44 -0.78 8.74 7.77
CA LEU A 44 -2.07 8.52 7.13
C LEU A 44 -2.61 7.12 7.51
N GLY A 45 -3.94 6.98 7.54
CA GLY A 45 -4.58 5.68 7.77
C GLY A 45 -4.22 4.69 6.67
N LEU A 46 -3.85 3.50 7.07
CA LEU A 46 -3.57 2.35 6.22
C LEU A 46 -4.62 1.28 6.46
N THR A 47 -5.13 0.70 5.39
CA THR A 47 -6.04 -0.45 5.44
C THR A 47 -5.31 -1.68 4.94
N ILE A 48 -5.42 -2.79 5.66
CA ILE A 48 -4.80 -4.06 5.28
C ILE A 48 -5.88 -5.15 5.18
N GLY A 49 -5.87 -5.89 4.08
CA GLY A 49 -6.87 -6.91 3.79
C GLY A 49 -6.56 -8.29 4.39
N PRO A 50 -7.54 -9.23 4.35
CA PRO A 50 -7.46 -10.54 4.99
C PRO A 50 -6.29 -11.42 4.55
N ALA A 51 -5.86 -11.37 3.30
CA ALA A 51 -4.70 -12.14 2.82
C ALA A 51 -3.41 -11.76 3.56
N ALA A 52 -3.16 -10.44 3.70
CA ALA A 52 -1.99 -9.96 4.42
C ALA A 52 -2.05 -10.27 5.93
N HIS A 53 -3.24 -10.32 6.53
CA HIS A 53 -3.39 -10.79 7.93
C HIS A 53 -2.90 -12.22 8.11
N ARG A 54 -3.19 -13.11 7.14
CA ARG A 54 -2.66 -14.49 7.14
C ARG A 54 -1.15 -14.52 6.93
N ALA A 55 -0.64 -13.69 6.01
CA ALA A 55 0.81 -13.58 5.78
C ALA A 55 1.57 -13.14 7.04
N MET A 56 1.06 -12.14 7.77
CA MET A 56 1.66 -11.71 9.05
C MET A 56 1.81 -12.86 10.04
N LEU A 57 0.76 -13.68 10.21
CA LEU A 57 0.78 -14.85 11.11
C LEU A 57 1.83 -15.89 10.68
N LEU A 58 2.01 -16.09 9.37
CA LEU A 58 2.94 -17.07 8.81
C LEU A 58 4.39 -16.60 8.88
N ILE A 59 4.64 -15.30 8.82
CA ILE A 59 5.97 -14.70 8.95
C ILE A 59 6.42 -14.74 10.42
N ASP A 60 5.67 -14.09 11.29
CA ASP A 60 5.81 -14.07 12.74
C ASP A 60 4.47 -13.67 13.40
N PRO A 61 3.88 -14.52 14.28
CA PRO A 61 2.67 -14.17 15.01
C PRO A 61 2.74 -12.86 15.80
N GLN A 62 3.94 -12.37 16.13
CA GLN A 62 4.10 -11.09 16.83
C GLN A 62 3.69 -9.92 15.96
N ILE A 63 3.98 -9.95 14.65
CA ILE A 63 3.54 -8.91 13.69
C ILE A 63 2.01 -8.78 13.75
N ARG A 64 1.31 -9.92 13.71
CA ARG A 64 -0.15 -9.92 13.79
C ARG A 64 -0.67 -9.40 15.12
N ARG A 65 -0.08 -9.80 16.25
CA ARG A 65 -0.46 -9.30 17.59
C ARG A 65 -0.28 -7.78 17.70
N ILE A 66 0.84 -7.24 17.22
CA ILE A 66 1.08 -5.80 17.17
C ILE A 66 0.01 -5.11 16.33
N TYR A 67 -0.23 -5.61 15.12
CA TYR A 67 -1.26 -5.08 14.24
C TYR A 67 -2.63 -5.04 14.94
N ASP A 68 -3.08 -6.15 15.52
CA ASP A 68 -4.37 -6.27 16.20
C ASP A 68 -4.51 -5.32 17.41
N SER A 69 -3.40 -4.97 18.08
CA SER A 69 -3.41 -4.01 19.19
C SER A 69 -3.59 -2.55 18.75
N LEU A 70 -3.31 -2.25 17.48
CA LEU A 70 -3.26 -0.89 16.92
C LEU A 70 -4.46 -0.54 16.02
N ILE A 71 -5.18 -1.56 15.52
CA ILE A 71 -6.24 -1.35 14.54
C ILE A 71 -7.43 -0.59 15.12
N THR A 72 -8.11 0.08 14.22
CA THR A 72 -9.48 0.58 14.36
C THR A 72 -10.41 -0.31 13.55
N THR A 73 -11.52 -0.69 14.12
CA THR A 73 -12.60 -1.47 13.51
C THR A 73 -13.93 -0.75 13.70
N HIS A 74 -15.01 -1.21 13.05
CA HIS A 74 -16.34 -0.66 13.29
C HIS A 74 -16.81 -0.93 14.73
N ALA A 75 -16.33 -1.98 15.38
CA ALA A 75 -16.68 -2.29 16.77
C ALA A 75 -16.09 -1.29 17.80
N ASP A 76 -15.13 -0.44 17.41
CA ASP A 76 -14.67 0.68 18.25
C ASP A 76 -15.69 1.81 18.36
N SER A 77 -16.77 1.78 17.56
CA SER A 77 -17.90 2.70 17.65
C SER A 77 -19.07 2.01 18.35
N PRO A 78 -19.45 2.40 19.58
CA PRO A 78 -20.57 1.79 20.31
C PRO A 78 -21.87 1.81 19.49
N GLY A 79 -22.54 0.66 19.40
CA GLY A 79 -23.77 0.49 18.62
C GLY A 79 -23.54 0.16 17.13
N TYR A 80 -22.28 -0.06 16.72
CA TYR A 80 -21.92 -0.40 15.34
C TYR A 80 -21.25 -1.79 15.21
N GLU A 81 -21.33 -2.63 16.23
CA GLU A 81 -20.74 -3.97 16.29
C GLU A 81 -21.27 -4.90 15.18
N GLN A 82 -22.49 -4.68 14.68
CA GLN A 82 -23.07 -5.42 13.56
C GLN A 82 -22.33 -5.20 12.24
N TYR A 83 -21.54 -4.11 12.11
CA TYR A 83 -20.71 -3.80 10.95
C TYR A 83 -19.29 -4.38 11.03
N ARG A 84 -18.99 -5.19 12.05
CA ARG A 84 -17.64 -5.76 12.27
C ARG A 84 -17.08 -6.51 11.07
N GLU A 85 -17.93 -7.05 10.18
CA GLU A 85 -17.51 -7.77 8.97
C GLU A 85 -17.56 -6.89 7.72
N THR A 86 -18.05 -5.66 7.83
CA THR A 86 -18.13 -4.71 6.71
C THR A 86 -16.74 -4.21 6.34
N TRP A 87 -16.41 -4.31 5.06
CA TRP A 87 -15.26 -3.63 4.49
C TRP A 87 -15.59 -2.18 4.18
N PHE A 88 -16.61 -1.96 3.36
CA PHE A 88 -17.20 -0.66 3.08
C PHE A 88 -18.67 -0.82 2.69
N GLU A 89 -19.50 0.13 3.07
CA GLU A 89 -20.75 0.38 2.36
C GLU A 89 -20.45 1.17 1.09
N VAL A 90 -20.89 0.64 -0.06
CA VAL A 90 -20.86 1.35 -1.34
C VAL A 90 -22.17 2.11 -1.49
N VAL A 91 -22.08 3.42 -1.67
CA VAL A 91 -23.22 4.34 -1.64
C VAL A 91 -23.24 5.17 -2.91
N TRP A 92 -24.39 5.33 -3.48
CA TRP A 92 -24.59 6.24 -4.59
C TRP A 92 -24.35 7.70 -4.13
N ALA A 93 -23.33 8.35 -4.65
CA ALA A 93 -23.08 9.77 -4.41
C ALA A 93 -24.11 10.63 -5.17
N THR A 94 -24.37 10.27 -6.43
CA THR A 94 -25.47 10.80 -7.24
C THR A 94 -26.46 9.67 -7.52
N GLY A 95 -27.73 9.94 -7.75
CA GLY A 95 -28.67 8.88 -8.14
C GLY A 95 -28.24 8.16 -9.43
N SER A 96 -28.58 6.88 -9.58
CA SER A 96 -28.36 6.13 -10.82
C SER A 96 -29.40 6.49 -11.89
N GLY A 97 -29.09 6.23 -13.14
CA GLY A 97 -30.05 6.32 -14.24
C GLY A 97 -31.27 5.36 -14.12
N GLN A 98 -31.22 4.42 -13.17
CA GLN A 98 -32.26 3.43 -12.90
C GLN A 98 -33.22 3.85 -11.76
N GLY A 99 -33.18 5.11 -11.29
CA GLY A 99 -34.09 5.65 -10.30
C GLY A 99 -33.61 5.56 -8.85
N THR A 100 -32.38 5.07 -8.59
CA THR A 100 -31.77 5.09 -7.25
C THR A 100 -31.47 6.52 -6.82
N LYS A 101 -31.67 6.83 -5.57
CA LYS A 101 -31.45 8.17 -5.02
C LYS A 101 -30.03 8.34 -4.46
N SER A 102 -29.54 9.56 -4.49
CA SER A 102 -28.32 9.94 -3.79
C SER A 102 -28.40 9.53 -2.31
N GLY A 103 -27.33 8.95 -1.79
CA GLY A 103 -27.24 8.46 -0.41
C GLY A 103 -27.75 7.03 -0.17
N GLU A 104 -28.37 6.38 -1.17
CA GLU A 104 -28.79 4.97 -1.05
C GLU A 104 -27.59 4.01 -1.09
N VAL A 105 -27.67 2.97 -0.24
CA VAL A 105 -26.64 1.90 -0.20
C VAL A 105 -26.85 0.96 -1.38
N LEU A 106 -25.85 0.88 -2.26
CA LEU A 106 -25.80 -0.10 -3.32
C LEU A 106 -25.44 -1.50 -2.76
N LEU A 107 -24.44 -1.54 -1.87
CA LEU A 107 -23.85 -2.79 -1.41
C LEU A 107 -23.11 -2.60 -0.08
N ASP A 108 -23.29 -3.53 0.85
CA ASP A 108 -22.41 -3.75 1.99
C ASP A 108 -21.36 -4.81 1.59
N LEU A 109 -20.13 -4.35 1.35
CA LEU A 109 -18.99 -5.23 1.05
C LEU A 109 -18.47 -5.85 2.34
N LYS A 110 -18.35 -7.16 2.39
CA LYS A 110 -17.83 -7.90 3.54
C LYS A 110 -16.39 -8.37 3.31
N ALA A 111 -15.57 -8.29 4.36
CA ALA A 111 -14.22 -8.85 4.42
C ALA A 111 -14.10 -9.76 5.65
N LEU A 112 -14.39 -11.04 5.46
CA LEU A 112 -14.40 -12.00 6.57
C LEU A 112 -12.97 -12.37 7.03
N PRO A 113 -12.78 -12.60 8.33
CA PRO A 113 -13.74 -12.45 9.45
C PRO A 113 -13.74 -11.06 10.09
N SER A 114 -12.82 -10.17 9.73
CA SER A 114 -12.48 -8.97 10.50
C SER A 114 -13.11 -7.67 10.00
N GLY A 115 -13.75 -7.68 8.82
CA GLY A 115 -14.18 -6.46 8.16
C GLY A 115 -13.01 -5.55 7.78
N GLN A 116 -13.28 -4.26 7.68
CA GLN A 116 -12.21 -3.29 7.53
C GLN A 116 -11.45 -3.11 8.84
N THR A 117 -10.13 -3.15 8.72
CA THR A 117 -9.20 -2.80 9.78
C THR A 117 -8.32 -1.66 9.30
N THR A 118 -8.27 -0.59 10.04
CA THR A 118 -7.42 0.56 9.73
C THR A 118 -6.40 0.76 10.82
N VAL A 119 -5.20 1.15 10.45
CA VAL A 119 -4.12 1.47 11.40
C VAL A 119 -3.43 2.75 10.96
N ARG A 120 -2.94 3.55 11.88
CA ARG A 120 -2.04 4.64 11.54
C ARG A 120 -0.71 4.05 11.11
N ARG A 121 -0.28 4.38 9.89
CA ARG A 121 0.92 3.78 9.26
C ARG A 121 2.17 3.92 10.13
N ALA A 122 2.35 5.08 10.78
CA ALA A 122 3.46 5.30 11.69
C ALA A 122 3.44 4.34 12.88
N ASP A 123 2.29 4.12 13.53
CA ASP A 123 2.18 3.25 14.70
C ASP A 123 2.49 1.79 14.34
N PHE A 124 2.04 1.35 13.16
CA PHE A 124 2.35 0.00 12.69
C PHE A 124 3.84 -0.16 12.35
N LEU A 125 4.45 0.87 11.74
CA LEU A 125 5.90 0.88 11.49
C LEU A 125 6.69 0.80 12.80
N ASP A 126 6.35 1.63 13.80
CA ASP A 126 6.98 1.61 15.13
C ASP A 126 6.84 0.23 15.79
N GLY A 127 5.67 -0.40 15.63
CA GLY A 127 5.44 -1.77 16.08
C GLY A 127 6.37 -2.78 15.41
N LEU A 128 6.56 -2.71 14.09
CA LEU A 128 7.50 -3.58 13.37
C LEU A 128 8.95 -3.33 13.81
N VAL A 129 9.34 -2.06 13.98
CA VAL A 129 10.67 -1.67 14.46
C VAL A 129 10.98 -2.28 15.82
N SER A 130 9.98 -2.39 16.72
CA SER A 130 10.17 -3.00 18.04
C SER A 130 10.58 -4.48 18.00
N LEU A 131 10.39 -5.14 16.85
CA LEU A 131 10.80 -6.53 16.60
C LEU A 131 12.19 -6.65 15.99
N ILE A 132 12.82 -5.54 15.61
CA ILE A 132 14.15 -5.51 15.00
C ILE A 132 15.21 -5.34 16.10
N PRO A 133 16.16 -6.28 16.25
CA PRO A 133 17.25 -6.14 17.20
C PRO A 133 18.13 -4.91 16.93
N PRO A 134 18.70 -4.29 17.98
CA PRO A 134 19.67 -3.20 17.80
C PRO A 134 20.85 -3.61 16.92
N GLY A 135 21.35 -2.67 16.09
CA GLY A 135 22.53 -2.88 15.24
C GLY A 135 22.24 -3.51 13.86
N ILE A 136 20.97 -3.85 13.56
CA ILE A 136 20.57 -4.36 12.23
C ILE A 136 20.22 -3.23 11.27
N ALA A 137 19.68 -2.11 11.77
CA ALA A 137 19.31 -0.96 10.94
C ALA A 137 20.45 0.07 10.87
N ASN A 138 20.74 0.52 9.66
CA ASN A 138 21.71 1.54 9.31
C ASN A 138 20.99 2.73 8.68
N PHE A 139 20.99 3.88 9.34
CA PHE A 139 20.26 5.08 8.92
C PHE A 139 21.12 6.06 8.12
N GLY A 140 20.49 6.99 7.41
CA GLY A 140 21.17 7.94 6.53
C GLY A 140 21.89 7.27 5.36
N LYS A 141 21.41 6.09 4.95
CA LYS A 141 21.99 5.24 3.92
C LYS A 141 21.14 5.25 2.64
N ARG A 142 21.10 6.41 2.00
CA ARG A 142 20.45 6.55 0.70
C ARG A 142 21.32 5.88 -0.37
N LEU A 143 20.83 4.80 -0.96
CA LEU A 143 21.53 4.08 -2.04
C LEU A 143 21.65 4.97 -3.28
N VAL A 144 22.87 5.09 -3.81
CA VAL A 144 23.15 5.81 -5.06
C VAL A 144 23.61 4.88 -6.16
N ASP A 145 24.28 3.78 -5.81
CA ASP A 145 24.68 2.77 -6.78
C ASP A 145 24.79 1.38 -6.18
N LEU A 146 24.78 0.37 -7.03
CA LEU A 146 24.83 -1.03 -6.67
C LEU A 146 25.52 -1.83 -7.77
N ASP A 147 26.63 -2.49 -7.40
CA ASP A 147 27.45 -3.29 -8.33
C ASP A 147 27.54 -4.74 -7.88
N GLU A 148 27.24 -5.67 -8.78
CA GLU A 148 27.44 -7.09 -8.54
C GLU A 148 28.87 -7.49 -8.89
N THR A 149 29.54 -8.11 -7.91
CA THR A 149 30.91 -8.60 -8.02
C THR A 149 30.97 -10.14 -7.95
N ALA A 150 32.13 -10.72 -8.13
CA ALA A 150 32.32 -12.17 -7.95
C ALA A 150 31.99 -12.61 -6.51
N ASP A 151 32.32 -11.77 -5.52
CA ASP A 151 32.23 -12.08 -4.10
C ASP A 151 30.88 -11.68 -3.46
N GLY A 152 30.03 -10.90 -4.15
CA GLY A 152 28.74 -10.43 -3.63
C GLY A 152 28.25 -9.20 -4.35
N VAL A 153 27.52 -8.36 -3.63
CA VAL A 153 26.96 -7.09 -4.10
C VAL A 153 27.50 -5.96 -3.26
N GLU A 154 28.10 -4.95 -3.91
CA GLU A 154 28.55 -3.73 -3.28
C GLU A 154 27.45 -2.66 -3.38
N LEU A 155 27.12 -2.06 -2.24
CA LEU A 155 26.14 -0.97 -2.14
C LEU A 155 26.89 0.33 -1.85
N GLN A 156 26.67 1.35 -2.67
CA GLN A 156 27.25 2.68 -2.51
C GLN A 156 26.17 3.65 -2.05
N PHE A 157 26.47 4.40 -0.97
CA PHE A 157 25.51 5.32 -0.37
C PHE A 157 25.93 6.78 -0.57
N GLU A 158 24.93 7.67 -0.53
CA GLU A 158 25.16 9.10 -0.47
C GLU A 158 26.14 9.45 0.68
N GLY A 159 27.10 10.36 0.41
CA GLY A 159 28.16 10.66 1.38
C GLY A 159 29.39 9.72 1.31
N GLY A 160 29.45 8.80 0.33
CA GLY A 160 30.65 8.03 -0.02
C GLY A 160 30.92 6.79 0.86
N THR A 161 29.98 6.40 1.71
CA THR A 161 30.09 5.12 2.44
C THR A 161 29.62 3.97 1.59
N ALA A 162 30.18 2.76 1.82
CA ALA A 162 29.83 1.54 1.12
C ALA A 162 29.54 0.41 2.10
N ALA A 163 28.84 -0.63 1.60
CA ALA A 163 28.62 -1.89 2.30
C ALA A 163 28.62 -3.04 1.27
N THR A 164 28.85 -4.26 1.75
CA THR A 164 28.79 -5.48 0.94
C THR A 164 27.85 -6.50 1.54
N ALA A 165 27.19 -7.28 0.70
CA ALA A 165 26.36 -8.42 1.11
C ALA A 165 26.40 -9.49 0.02
N ASP A 166 26.04 -10.72 0.37
CA ASP A 166 25.97 -11.81 -0.61
C ASP A 166 24.79 -11.58 -1.58
N VAL A 167 23.68 -11.04 -1.08
CA VAL A 167 22.48 -10.74 -1.87
C VAL A 167 21.78 -9.47 -1.37
N VAL A 168 21.02 -8.82 -2.26
CA VAL A 168 20.30 -7.58 -1.97
C VAL A 168 18.82 -7.73 -2.28
N VAL A 169 17.96 -7.19 -1.39
CA VAL A 169 16.53 -7.04 -1.63
C VAL A 169 16.14 -5.56 -1.54
N GLY A 170 15.72 -4.98 -2.66
CA GLY A 170 15.23 -3.62 -2.75
C GLY A 170 13.80 -3.48 -2.26
N CYS A 171 13.63 -2.72 -1.18
CA CYS A 171 12.35 -2.33 -0.58
C CYS A 171 12.24 -0.80 -0.54
N ASP A 172 12.90 -0.11 -1.47
CA ASP A 172 13.19 1.32 -1.50
C ASP A 172 12.07 2.15 -2.20
N GLY A 173 10.89 1.55 -2.30
CA GLY A 173 9.66 2.24 -2.69
C GLY A 173 9.54 2.55 -4.17
N ILE A 174 8.52 3.33 -4.51
CA ILE A 174 8.14 3.58 -5.91
C ILE A 174 9.25 4.23 -6.76
N LYS A 175 10.19 4.97 -6.16
CA LYS A 175 11.36 5.57 -6.82
C LYS A 175 12.61 4.70 -6.68
N SER A 176 12.44 3.37 -6.58
CA SER A 176 13.50 2.41 -6.32
C SER A 176 14.77 2.62 -7.17
N ARG A 177 15.91 2.70 -6.49
CA ARG A 177 17.23 2.68 -7.11
C ARG A 177 17.65 1.23 -7.41
N VAL A 178 17.34 0.29 -6.51
CA VAL A 178 17.64 -1.13 -6.72
C VAL A 178 17.00 -1.68 -7.98
N LYS A 179 15.78 -1.24 -8.32
CA LYS A 179 15.12 -1.65 -9.57
C LYS A 179 15.96 -1.40 -10.82
N GLN A 180 16.76 -0.33 -10.83
CA GLN A 180 17.61 0.01 -12.00
C GLN A 180 18.66 -1.06 -12.29
N SER A 181 19.13 -1.79 -11.27
CA SER A 181 20.16 -2.83 -11.44
C SER A 181 19.62 -4.13 -12.01
N ILE A 182 18.31 -4.37 -11.94
CA ILE A 182 17.70 -5.62 -12.44
C ILE A 182 17.00 -5.47 -13.78
N ILE A 183 16.58 -4.26 -14.13
CA ILE A 183 15.89 -3.98 -15.41
C ILE A 183 16.94 -3.69 -16.49
N PRO A 184 16.80 -4.24 -17.70
CA PRO A 184 17.66 -3.90 -18.82
C PRO A 184 17.66 -2.38 -19.10
N PRO A 185 18.83 -1.78 -19.41
CA PRO A 185 18.90 -0.32 -19.61
C PRO A 185 17.94 0.21 -20.68
N GLU A 186 17.70 -0.56 -21.73
CA GLU A 186 16.77 -0.22 -22.82
C GLU A 186 15.31 -0.19 -22.38
N GLU A 187 14.92 -0.94 -21.33
CA GLU A 187 13.57 -0.97 -20.79
C GLU A 187 13.37 0.07 -19.69
N TYR A 188 14.44 0.62 -19.09
CA TYR A 188 14.37 1.37 -17.85
C TYR A 188 13.42 2.57 -17.92
N GLN A 189 13.46 3.34 -19.01
CA GLN A 189 12.58 4.50 -19.19
C GLN A 189 11.09 4.12 -19.25
N HIS A 190 10.78 2.92 -19.72
CA HIS A 190 9.41 2.42 -19.85
C HIS A 190 8.82 1.93 -18.52
N VAL A 191 9.67 1.71 -17.51
CA VAL A 191 9.27 1.17 -16.20
C VAL A 191 9.38 2.20 -15.06
N LEU A 192 9.61 3.47 -15.40
CA LEU A 192 9.54 4.57 -14.43
C LEU A 192 8.11 4.74 -13.90
N PRO A 193 7.94 5.24 -12.67
CA PRO A 193 6.62 5.60 -12.16
C PRO A 193 5.92 6.55 -13.10
N ARG A 194 4.65 6.30 -13.38
CA ARG A 194 3.84 7.18 -14.23
C ARG A 194 2.60 7.66 -13.47
N TYR A 195 2.18 8.86 -13.80
CA TYR A 195 0.92 9.39 -13.31
C TYR A 195 -0.24 8.51 -13.82
N SER A 196 -1.14 8.13 -12.92
CA SER A 196 -2.22 7.17 -13.22
C SER A 196 -3.40 7.78 -13.99
N GLY A 197 -3.42 9.12 -14.16
CA GLY A 197 -4.56 9.85 -14.67
C GLY A 197 -5.57 10.22 -13.58
N MET A 198 -5.16 10.17 -12.29
CA MET A 198 -6.04 10.49 -11.16
C MET A 198 -5.26 11.18 -10.04
N TYR A 199 -5.90 12.14 -9.40
CA TYR A 199 -5.45 12.70 -8.14
C TYR A 199 -6.55 12.64 -7.08
N GLY A 200 -6.18 12.83 -5.82
CA GLY A 200 -7.13 12.85 -4.72
C GLY A 200 -6.87 13.98 -3.74
N TYR A 201 -7.94 14.45 -3.13
CA TYR A 201 -7.92 15.31 -1.95
C TYR A 201 -8.01 14.44 -0.72
N ARG A 202 -7.21 14.73 0.30
CA ARG A 202 -7.16 13.94 1.53
C ARG A 202 -7.25 14.86 2.73
N ALA A 203 -8.03 14.45 3.72
CA ALA A 203 -8.18 15.14 4.99
C ALA A 203 -8.40 14.14 6.13
N VAL A 204 -8.06 14.56 7.34
CA VAL A 204 -8.41 13.86 8.57
C VAL A 204 -9.31 14.78 9.40
N LEU A 205 -10.49 14.31 9.71
CA LEU A 205 -11.53 15.06 10.41
C LEU A 205 -11.75 14.46 11.82
N ASP A 206 -12.15 15.29 12.76
CA ASP A 206 -12.65 14.80 14.05
C ASP A 206 -13.98 14.08 13.85
N MET A 207 -14.24 13.02 14.62
CA MET A 207 -15.47 12.22 14.50
C MET A 207 -16.72 13.10 14.67
N ASP A 208 -16.73 14.01 15.64
CA ASP A 208 -17.89 14.89 15.87
C ASP A 208 -18.18 15.82 14.68
N THR A 209 -17.12 16.34 14.06
CA THR A 209 -17.23 17.14 12.82
C THR A 209 -17.84 16.31 11.69
N MET A 210 -17.38 15.06 11.55
CA MET A 210 -17.89 14.15 10.53
C MET A 210 -19.35 13.78 10.78
N VAL A 211 -19.73 13.50 12.04
CA VAL A 211 -21.12 13.22 12.42
C VAL A 211 -22.05 14.40 12.08
N GLN A 212 -21.61 15.63 12.34
CA GLN A 212 -22.38 16.82 11.98
C GLN A 212 -22.54 16.99 10.47
N ALA A 213 -21.53 16.60 9.70
CA ALA A 213 -21.53 16.76 8.25
C ALA A 213 -22.40 15.74 7.51
N VAL A 214 -22.29 14.44 7.86
CA VAL A 214 -22.87 13.34 7.08
C VAL A 214 -23.80 12.43 7.90
N GLY A 215 -24.01 12.73 9.19
CA GLY A 215 -24.80 11.92 10.12
C GLY A 215 -23.98 10.79 10.76
N ASP A 216 -24.50 10.27 11.88
CA ASP A 216 -23.78 9.32 12.74
C ASP A 216 -23.39 8.03 11.99
N HIS A 217 -24.32 7.45 11.23
CA HIS A 217 -24.05 6.22 10.48
C HIS A 217 -22.90 6.37 9.46
N ARG A 218 -22.96 7.40 8.61
CA ARG A 218 -21.94 7.65 7.57
C ARG A 218 -20.59 8.07 8.12
N ALA A 219 -20.56 8.62 9.34
CA ALA A 219 -19.31 8.95 10.02
C ALA A 219 -18.61 7.70 10.60
N ARG A 220 -19.38 6.72 11.09
CA ARG A 220 -18.87 5.55 11.82
C ARG A 220 -18.72 4.30 10.99
N VAL A 221 -19.42 4.18 9.85
CA VAL A 221 -19.30 3.06 8.92
C VAL A 221 -18.48 3.51 7.72
N SER A 222 -17.46 2.72 7.40
CA SER A 222 -16.60 2.98 6.25
C SER A 222 -17.42 3.01 4.96
N THR A 223 -17.32 4.10 4.22
CA THR A 223 -18.20 4.40 3.09
C THR A 223 -17.40 4.74 1.83
N MET A 224 -17.77 4.15 0.70
CA MET A 224 -17.36 4.53 -0.64
C MET A 224 -18.52 5.23 -1.34
N TYR A 225 -18.36 6.48 -1.72
CA TYR A 225 -19.35 7.29 -2.44
C TYR A 225 -19.03 7.21 -3.93
N ILE A 226 -19.77 6.39 -4.69
CA ILE A 226 -19.54 6.22 -6.13
C ILE A 226 -20.30 7.25 -6.96
N GLY A 227 -19.65 7.78 -7.99
CA GLY A 227 -20.24 8.79 -8.87
C GLY A 227 -19.52 8.91 -10.20
N LYS A 228 -20.17 9.51 -11.19
CA LYS A 228 -19.61 9.62 -12.54
C LYS A 228 -18.37 10.53 -12.57
N GLY A 229 -17.22 9.98 -12.94
CA GLY A 229 -15.96 10.69 -13.11
C GLY A 229 -15.20 11.02 -11.82
N ALA A 230 -15.80 10.79 -10.64
CA ALA A 230 -15.18 10.98 -9.35
C ALA A 230 -15.76 10.02 -8.30
N TYR A 231 -15.05 9.80 -7.20
CA TYR A 231 -15.56 9.05 -6.06
C TYR A 231 -15.05 9.61 -4.74
N GLY A 232 -15.78 9.36 -3.66
CA GLY A 232 -15.37 9.69 -2.30
C GLY A 232 -15.15 8.45 -1.45
N ILE A 233 -14.36 8.58 -0.39
CA ILE A 233 -14.14 7.54 0.60
C ILE A 233 -14.05 8.17 1.99
N SER A 234 -14.66 7.52 2.98
CA SER A 234 -14.45 7.89 4.39
C SER A 234 -14.42 6.65 5.26
N TYR A 235 -13.56 6.65 6.28
CA TYR A 235 -13.46 5.55 7.24
C TYR A 235 -12.87 5.99 8.57
N PRO A 236 -13.33 5.40 9.69
CA PRO A 236 -12.80 5.67 11.02
C PRO A 236 -11.33 5.26 11.16
N ILE A 237 -10.58 6.06 11.91
CA ILE A 237 -9.20 5.81 12.31
C ILE A 237 -9.01 6.17 13.79
N MET A 238 -7.87 5.80 14.40
CA MET A 238 -7.52 6.16 15.78
C MET A 238 -8.62 5.77 16.78
N ARG A 239 -9.07 4.50 16.74
CA ARG A 239 -10.17 3.97 17.57
C ARG A 239 -11.44 4.81 17.46
N ALA A 240 -11.82 5.13 16.22
CA ALA A 240 -12.98 5.93 15.85
C ALA A 240 -13.01 7.36 16.45
N GLN A 241 -11.89 7.92 16.86
CA GLN A 241 -11.80 9.32 17.29
C GLN A 241 -11.75 10.27 16.09
N LYS A 242 -11.20 9.80 14.98
CA LYS A 242 -11.07 10.57 13.74
C LYS A 242 -11.55 9.77 12.53
N VAL A 243 -11.78 10.48 11.44
CA VAL A 243 -12.19 9.90 10.15
C VAL A 243 -11.20 10.36 9.08
N ASN A 244 -10.65 9.41 8.35
CA ASN A 244 -9.95 9.72 7.10
C ASN A 244 -11.00 9.93 6.00
N ALA A 245 -10.92 11.05 5.29
CA ALA A 245 -11.77 11.38 4.16
C ALA A 245 -10.92 11.64 2.91
N GLY A 246 -11.35 11.13 1.78
CA GLY A 246 -10.70 11.34 0.49
C GLY A 246 -11.70 11.53 -0.63
N LEU A 247 -11.41 12.44 -1.55
CA LEU A 247 -12.16 12.66 -2.78
C LEU A 247 -11.20 12.47 -3.95
N TYR A 248 -11.57 11.69 -4.95
CA TYR A 248 -10.72 11.30 -6.06
C TYR A 248 -11.39 11.62 -7.39
N LYS A 249 -10.60 12.14 -8.33
CA LYS A 249 -11.08 12.58 -9.65
C LYS A 249 -10.10 12.17 -10.74
N PHE A 250 -10.62 11.79 -11.90
CA PHE A 250 -9.83 11.64 -13.11
C PHE A 250 -9.42 12.99 -13.67
N ASP A 251 -8.13 13.11 -14.02
CA ASP A 251 -7.57 14.21 -14.77
C ASP A 251 -6.34 13.69 -15.53
N ASP A 252 -6.33 13.85 -16.83
CA ASP A 252 -5.27 13.30 -17.67
C ASP A 252 -3.93 14.02 -17.52
N ARG A 253 -3.88 15.15 -16.79
CA ARG A 253 -2.71 16.00 -16.67
C ARG A 253 -2.33 16.25 -15.22
N TRP A 254 -1.06 16.08 -14.95
CA TRP A 254 -0.41 16.56 -13.74
C TRP A 254 0.89 17.25 -14.17
N GLU A 255 0.89 18.58 -14.14
CA GLU A 255 1.99 19.40 -14.67
C GLU A 255 3.01 19.80 -13.59
N ASP A 256 2.81 19.40 -12.33
CA ASP A 256 3.66 19.73 -11.20
C ASP A 256 4.67 18.60 -10.97
N ASP A 257 5.96 18.95 -10.79
CA ASP A 257 7.01 18.01 -10.40
C ASP A 257 6.80 17.47 -8.98
N ALA A 258 6.12 18.24 -8.13
CA ALA A 258 5.69 17.80 -6.81
C ALA A 258 4.46 16.89 -6.90
N TRP A 259 4.52 15.74 -6.24
CA TRP A 259 3.40 14.78 -6.21
C TRP A 259 2.28 15.19 -5.24
N VAL A 260 2.53 16.20 -4.42
CA VAL A 260 1.59 16.74 -3.44
C VAL A 260 1.64 18.26 -3.49
N ARG A 261 0.48 18.90 -3.53
CA ARG A 261 0.36 20.36 -3.48
C ARG A 261 -0.79 20.80 -2.58
N ALA A 262 -0.75 22.05 -2.13
CA ALA A 262 -1.88 22.67 -1.46
C ALA A 262 -3.10 22.73 -2.39
N ALA A 263 -4.29 22.59 -1.83
CA ALA A 263 -5.55 22.70 -2.54
C ALA A 263 -6.47 23.71 -1.85
N SER A 264 -7.44 24.20 -2.59
CA SER A 264 -8.51 25.06 -2.05
C SER A 264 -9.84 24.32 -1.97
N LYS A 265 -10.81 24.88 -1.25
CA LYS A 265 -12.20 24.39 -1.29
C LYS A 265 -12.82 24.56 -2.66
N GLU A 266 -12.48 25.65 -3.33
CA GLU A 266 -12.94 25.96 -4.68
C GLU A 266 -12.49 24.88 -5.68
N ASP A 267 -11.27 24.35 -5.52
CA ASP A 267 -10.80 23.23 -6.33
C ASP A 267 -11.64 21.97 -6.07
N MET A 268 -11.90 21.63 -4.79
CA MET A 268 -12.75 20.48 -4.43
C MET A 268 -14.19 20.65 -4.94
N TRP A 269 -14.75 21.86 -4.85
CA TRP A 269 -16.10 22.15 -5.35
C TRP A 269 -16.17 22.02 -6.88
N ARG A 270 -15.20 22.56 -7.59
CA ARG A 270 -15.10 22.44 -9.06
C ARG A 270 -15.07 20.96 -9.48
N ASP A 271 -14.30 20.14 -8.75
CA ASP A 271 -14.00 18.77 -9.13
C ASP A 271 -15.05 17.75 -8.64
N CYS A 272 -15.60 17.94 -7.45
CA CYS A 272 -16.49 16.99 -6.80
C CYS A 272 -17.84 17.56 -6.34
N GLY A 273 -18.11 18.84 -6.58
CA GLY A 273 -19.36 19.49 -6.16
C GLY A 273 -20.64 18.92 -6.80
N HIS A 274 -20.49 18.17 -7.87
CA HIS A 274 -21.58 17.48 -8.55
C HIS A 274 -21.99 16.15 -7.88
N MET A 275 -21.25 15.69 -6.84
CA MET A 275 -21.40 14.38 -6.24
C MET A 275 -22.43 14.29 -5.11
N GLY A 276 -23.47 15.13 -5.12
CA GLY A 276 -24.57 15.04 -4.15
C GLY A 276 -24.21 15.42 -2.70
N ASP A 277 -25.23 15.39 -1.83
CA ASP A 277 -25.21 16.08 -0.54
C ASP A 277 -24.15 15.57 0.45
N HIS A 278 -23.88 14.26 0.51
CA HIS A 278 -22.88 13.71 1.42
C HIS A 278 -21.47 14.19 1.07
N VAL A 279 -21.10 14.18 -0.21
CA VAL A 279 -19.77 14.63 -0.68
C VAL A 279 -19.65 16.14 -0.53
N THR A 280 -20.69 16.91 -0.88
CA THR A 280 -20.67 18.37 -0.71
C THR A 280 -20.59 18.78 0.75
N SER A 281 -21.22 18.04 1.66
CA SER A 281 -21.06 18.24 3.11
C SER A 281 -19.64 17.96 3.58
N LEU A 282 -18.97 16.92 3.05
CA LEU A 282 -17.55 16.69 3.33
C LEU A 282 -16.68 17.85 2.87
N ILE A 283 -16.90 18.39 1.66
CA ILE A 283 -16.17 19.56 1.16
C ILE A 283 -16.36 20.77 2.08
N GLN A 284 -17.55 20.96 2.63
CA GLN A 284 -17.83 22.10 3.52
C GLN A 284 -17.03 22.04 4.83
N VAL A 285 -16.87 20.86 5.43
CA VAL A 285 -16.20 20.69 6.73
C VAL A 285 -14.70 20.53 6.63
N ILE A 286 -14.16 20.13 5.47
CA ILE A 286 -12.73 20.13 5.22
C ILE A 286 -12.24 21.59 5.22
N ARG A 287 -11.45 21.95 6.23
CA ARG A 287 -10.91 23.31 6.38
C ARG A 287 -9.54 23.41 5.76
N ALA A 288 -9.30 24.50 5.01
CA ALA A 288 -7.94 24.88 4.67
C ALA A 288 -7.24 25.36 5.96
N VAL A 289 -6.25 24.63 6.42
CA VAL A 289 -5.35 25.14 7.45
C VAL A 289 -4.45 26.16 6.76
N TYR A 290 -4.55 27.42 7.18
CA TYR A 290 -3.66 28.46 6.67
C TYR A 290 -2.22 28.11 7.03
N CYS A 291 -1.44 27.71 6.03
CA CYS A 291 0.00 27.52 6.17
C CYS A 291 0.69 28.78 5.61
N PRO A 292 1.53 29.48 6.40
CA PRO A 292 2.27 30.62 5.88
C PRO A 292 3.23 30.18 4.76
N PRO A 293 3.54 31.04 3.78
CA PRO A 293 4.20 30.70 2.52
C PRO A 293 5.71 30.34 2.61
N VAL A 294 6.21 29.90 3.77
CA VAL A 294 7.62 29.55 3.96
C VAL A 294 7.74 28.12 4.52
N LEU A 295 7.61 27.14 3.61
CA LEU A 295 7.94 25.75 3.97
C LEU A 295 8.85 25.17 2.89
N THR A 296 10.10 24.91 3.27
CA THR A 296 11.06 24.13 2.47
C THR A 296 10.61 22.66 2.40
N PHE A 297 11.00 21.96 1.34
CA PHE A 297 10.68 20.57 1.03
C PHE A 297 10.81 19.58 2.22
N ASN A 298 11.72 19.83 3.16
CA ASN A 298 11.89 19.03 4.38
C ASN A 298 10.76 19.18 5.42
N CYS A 299 9.99 20.27 5.40
CA CYS A 299 8.84 20.46 6.30
C CYS A 299 7.58 19.69 5.86
N MET A 300 7.48 19.29 4.59
CA MET A 300 6.35 18.51 4.09
C MET A 300 6.36 17.04 4.52
N LEU A 301 7.48 16.57 5.09
CA LEU A 301 7.64 15.18 5.54
C LEU A 301 7.05 14.89 6.92
N THR A 302 6.61 15.91 7.67
CA THR A 302 5.98 15.72 8.98
C THR A 302 4.47 16.00 8.89
N ALA A 303 3.65 15.09 9.38
CA ALA A 303 2.18 15.17 9.36
C ALA A 303 1.62 16.47 9.99
N GLN A 304 2.40 17.15 10.80
CA GLN A 304 2.03 18.40 11.47
C GLN A 304 2.03 19.62 10.54
N HIS A 305 2.60 19.52 9.33
CA HIS A 305 2.82 20.64 8.41
C HIS A 305 2.22 20.44 7.02
N MET A 306 1.44 19.38 6.82
CA MET A 306 0.74 19.21 5.54
C MET A 306 -0.39 20.23 5.41
N PRO A 307 -0.50 20.92 4.27
CA PRO A 307 -1.67 21.76 4.01
C PRO A 307 -2.91 20.87 3.97
N ASP A 308 -3.95 21.27 4.68
CA ASP A 308 -5.25 20.60 4.68
C ASP A 308 -6.31 21.56 4.15
N PRO A 309 -6.94 21.28 3.01
CA PRO A 309 -6.79 20.08 2.16
C PRO A 309 -5.51 20.09 1.32
N SER A 310 -5.05 18.90 0.97
CA SER A 310 -3.94 18.68 0.05
C SER A 310 -4.39 17.85 -1.16
N GLN A 311 -3.82 18.13 -2.31
CA GLN A 311 -4.05 17.41 -3.56
C GLN A 311 -2.85 16.48 -3.83
N TRP A 312 -3.12 15.21 -4.07
CA TRP A 312 -2.16 14.12 -4.22
C TRP A 312 -2.27 13.51 -5.59
N ALA A 313 -1.25 13.65 -6.41
CA ALA A 313 -1.13 12.90 -7.66
C ALA A 313 -0.90 11.42 -7.35
N ILE A 314 -1.65 10.55 -8.01
CA ILE A 314 -1.51 9.11 -7.84
C ILE A 314 -0.61 8.58 -8.95
N PHE A 315 0.50 7.96 -8.53
CA PHE A 315 1.46 7.32 -9.41
C PHE A 315 1.41 5.80 -9.25
N GLU A 316 1.70 5.09 -10.32
CA GLU A 316 1.77 3.62 -10.37
C GLU A 316 3.01 3.18 -11.16
N HIS A 317 3.41 1.92 -10.97
CA HIS A 317 4.39 1.30 -11.86
C HIS A 317 3.73 0.62 -13.05
N PRO A 318 4.27 0.78 -14.27
CA PRO A 318 4.01 -0.15 -15.35
C PRO A 318 4.44 -1.57 -14.96
N HIS A 319 3.92 -2.58 -15.64
CA HIS A 319 4.41 -3.94 -15.50
C HIS A 319 5.87 -4.04 -15.92
N ILE A 320 6.65 -4.77 -15.16
CA ILE A 320 8.07 -5.00 -15.43
C ILE A 320 8.32 -6.48 -15.74
N SER A 321 9.39 -6.77 -16.47
CA SER A 321 9.69 -8.10 -16.98
C SER A 321 10.18 -9.07 -15.90
N THR A 322 10.79 -8.56 -14.83
CA THR A 322 11.31 -9.37 -13.71
C THR A 322 11.35 -8.61 -12.38
N TYR A 323 11.24 -9.35 -11.28
CA TYR A 323 11.49 -8.85 -9.92
C TYR A 323 12.85 -9.27 -9.35
N ALA A 324 13.59 -10.07 -10.10
CA ALA A 324 14.89 -10.53 -9.64
C ALA A 324 15.86 -10.75 -10.80
N ARG A 325 17.11 -10.41 -10.58
CA ARG A 325 18.22 -10.69 -11.49
C ARG A 325 19.45 -11.04 -10.67
N SER A 326 19.97 -12.26 -10.89
CA SER A 326 21.13 -12.77 -10.16
C SER A 326 20.98 -12.64 -8.64
N ARG A 327 21.84 -11.91 -7.95
CA ARG A 327 21.89 -11.72 -6.49
C ARG A 327 20.95 -10.61 -5.98
N ILE A 328 20.16 -10.00 -6.85
CA ILE A 328 19.34 -8.83 -6.53
C ILE A 328 17.86 -9.14 -6.78
N ALA A 329 17.00 -8.84 -5.81
CA ALA A 329 15.56 -8.87 -5.96
C ALA A 329 14.92 -7.58 -5.46
N ILE A 330 13.64 -7.34 -5.82
CA ILE A 330 12.84 -6.21 -5.34
C ILE A 330 11.48 -6.69 -4.85
N LEU A 331 10.89 -5.98 -3.89
CA LEU A 331 9.55 -6.26 -3.38
C LEU A 331 8.75 -4.97 -3.07
N GLY A 332 7.46 -5.12 -2.88
CA GLY A 332 6.57 -4.02 -2.53
C GLY A 332 6.54 -2.93 -3.61
N ASP A 333 6.47 -1.67 -3.21
CA ASP A 333 6.37 -0.55 -4.14
C ASP A 333 7.59 -0.41 -5.07
N ALA A 334 8.74 -0.98 -4.74
CA ALA A 334 9.88 -1.06 -5.64
C ALA A 334 9.58 -1.94 -6.88
N ALA A 335 8.74 -2.95 -6.71
CA ALA A 335 8.36 -3.92 -7.74
C ALA A 335 7.02 -3.59 -8.42
N HIS A 336 6.01 -3.17 -7.65
CA HIS A 336 4.61 -3.12 -8.10
C HIS A 336 3.77 -2.03 -7.44
N ALA A 337 4.32 -0.82 -7.28
CA ALA A 337 3.53 0.29 -6.76
C ALA A 337 2.22 0.44 -7.52
N SER A 338 1.10 0.33 -6.83
CA SER A 338 -0.25 0.35 -7.38
C SER A 338 -1.02 1.58 -6.90
N THR A 339 -2.06 1.95 -7.63
CA THR A 339 -3.02 2.94 -7.17
C THR A 339 -3.72 2.47 -5.88
N PRO A 340 -4.24 3.37 -5.02
CA PRO A 340 -4.76 3.00 -3.70
C PRO A 340 -6.19 2.43 -3.70
N HIS A 341 -6.82 2.28 -4.86
CA HIS A 341 -8.26 2.08 -4.99
C HIS A 341 -8.80 0.72 -4.53
N GLN A 342 -7.90 -0.24 -4.22
CA GLN A 342 -8.25 -1.54 -3.61
C GLN A 342 -7.69 -1.71 -2.18
N GLY A 343 -6.89 -0.75 -1.69
CA GLY A 343 -6.25 -0.86 -0.38
C GLY A 343 -5.28 -2.04 -0.27
N ALA A 344 -4.59 -2.43 -1.35
CA ALA A 344 -3.86 -3.68 -1.44
C ALA A 344 -2.32 -3.56 -1.37
N GLY A 345 -1.73 -2.37 -1.62
CA GLY A 345 -0.28 -2.20 -1.81
C GLY A 345 0.56 -2.75 -0.65
N ALA A 346 0.32 -2.28 0.57
CA ALA A 346 1.05 -2.76 1.74
C ALA A 346 0.82 -4.27 2.00
N GLY A 347 -0.40 -4.76 1.72
CA GLY A 347 -0.71 -6.19 1.80
C GLY A 347 0.12 -7.02 0.83
N GLN A 348 0.33 -6.54 -0.40
CA GLN A 348 1.18 -7.23 -1.38
C GLN A 348 2.64 -7.27 -0.94
N ALA A 349 3.18 -6.19 -0.35
CA ALA A 349 4.54 -6.18 0.19
C ALA A 349 4.72 -7.19 1.35
N ILE A 350 3.69 -7.37 2.19
CA ILE A 350 3.69 -8.38 3.27
C ILE A 350 3.62 -9.81 2.69
N GLU A 351 2.80 -10.04 1.65
CA GLU A 351 2.77 -11.32 0.94
C GLU A 351 4.11 -11.63 0.26
N ASP A 352 4.76 -10.63 -0.35
CA ASP A 352 6.11 -10.78 -0.94
C ASP A 352 7.13 -11.20 0.12
N ALA A 353 7.13 -10.49 1.26
CA ALA A 353 8.03 -10.77 2.37
C ALA A 353 7.83 -12.21 2.91
N HIS A 354 6.57 -12.68 2.97
CA HIS A 354 6.27 -14.05 3.36
C HIS A 354 6.91 -15.07 2.40
N VAL A 355 6.66 -14.94 1.10
CA VAL A 355 7.18 -15.89 0.10
C VAL A 355 8.70 -15.87 0.07
N LEU A 356 9.34 -14.68 0.10
CA LEU A 356 10.81 -14.57 0.15
C LEU A 356 11.39 -15.19 1.42
N ALA A 357 10.81 -14.92 2.58
CA ALA A 357 11.28 -15.49 3.84
C ALA A 357 11.16 -17.02 3.86
N GLU A 358 10.09 -17.58 3.31
CA GLU A 358 9.89 -19.03 3.16
C GLU A 358 10.91 -19.66 2.23
N LEU A 359 11.20 -19.04 1.08
CA LEU A 359 12.19 -19.54 0.13
C LEU A 359 13.61 -19.48 0.70
N LEU A 360 14.01 -18.34 1.27
CA LEU A 360 15.36 -18.17 1.82
C LEU A 360 15.57 -19.03 3.09
N GLY A 361 14.50 -19.30 3.83
CA GLY A 361 14.49 -20.20 4.98
C GLY A 361 14.55 -21.69 4.63
N ASP A 362 14.21 -22.07 3.40
CA ASP A 362 14.20 -23.47 2.96
C ASP A 362 15.54 -24.15 3.18
N SER A 363 15.52 -25.41 3.60
CA SER A 363 16.74 -26.19 3.91
C SER A 363 17.67 -26.41 2.71
N ARG A 364 17.17 -26.28 1.50
CA ARG A 364 17.93 -26.38 0.24
C ARG A 364 18.70 -25.11 -0.07
N VAL A 365 18.32 -23.96 0.49
CA VAL A 365 18.94 -22.66 0.25
C VAL A 365 19.98 -22.39 1.34
N ASN A 366 21.25 -22.68 1.09
CA ASN A 366 22.32 -22.61 2.08
C ASN A 366 23.45 -21.64 1.75
N ASN A 367 23.53 -21.16 0.49
CA ASN A 367 24.55 -20.23 0.01
C ASN A 367 23.97 -19.28 -1.04
N ALA A 368 24.72 -18.27 -1.43
CA ALA A 368 24.29 -17.25 -2.39
C ALA A 368 23.84 -17.81 -3.75
N SER A 369 24.45 -18.89 -4.25
CA SER A 369 24.03 -19.50 -5.52
C SER A 369 22.61 -20.08 -5.42
N HIS A 370 22.27 -20.71 -4.30
CA HIS A 370 20.91 -21.21 -4.06
C HIS A 370 19.90 -20.06 -3.92
N VAL A 371 20.33 -18.89 -3.41
CA VAL A 371 19.46 -17.71 -3.31
C VAL A 371 19.04 -17.22 -4.68
N ILE A 372 19.90 -17.27 -5.69
CA ILE A 372 19.56 -16.90 -7.08
C ILE A 372 18.36 -17.71 -7.58
N THR A 373 18.37 -19.03 -7.36
CA THR A 373 17.23 -19.88 -7.72
C THR A 373 15.97 -19.55 -6.91
N ALA A 374 16.13 -19.26 -5.62
CA ALA A 374 15.01 -18.80 -4.78
C ALA A 374 14.41 -17.48 -5.28
N PHE A 375 15.24 -16.54 -5.71
CA PHE A 375 14.76 -15.26 -6.28
C PHE A 375 14.03 -15.46 -7.61
N GLN A 376 14.47 -16.38 -8.46
CA GLN A 376 13.76 -16.74 -9.68
C GLN A 376 12.37 -17.36 -9.39
N ALA A 377 12.30 -18.22 -8.40
CA ALA A 377 11.05 -18.82 -7.96
C ALA A 377 10.08 -17.78 -7.34
N TYR A 378 10.62 -16.84 -6.55
CA TYR A 378 9.87 -15.69 -6.05
C TYR A 378 9.28 -14.87 -7.20
N ASP A 379 10.08 -14.49 -8.18
CA ASP A 379 9.62 -13.74 -9.36
C ASP A 379 8.50 -14.49 -10.09
N ALA A 380 8.69 -15.77 -10.37
CA ALA A 380 7.72 -16.58 -11.10
C ALA A 380 6.33 -16.62 -10.45
N VAL A 381 6.27 -16.63 -9.10
CA VAL A 381 5.01 -16.75 -8.36
C VAL A 381 4.42 -15.38 -8.00
N ARG A 382 5.26 -14.44 -7.53
CA ARG A 382 4.75 -13.17 -7.01
C ARG A 382 4.48 -12.13 -8.08
N ARG A 383 5.30 -12.05 -9.12
CA ARG A 383 5.15 -11.05 -10.18
C ARG A 383 3.79 -11.11 -10.88
N PRO A 384 3.29 -12.26 -11.35
CA PRO A 384 1.97 -12.32 -11.99
C PRO A 384 0.84 -11.85 -11.06
N ARG A 385 0.89 -12.22 -9.76
CA ARG A 385 -0.13 -11.83 -8.79
C ARG A 385 -0.12 -10.33 -8.51
N SER A 386 1.02 -9.79 -8.17
CA SER A 386 1.12 -8.38 -7.78
C SER A 386 0.90 -7.43 -8.98
N GLN A 387 1.34 -7.80 -10.17
CA GLN A 387 1.01 -7.05 -11.39
C GLN A 387 -0.48 -7.08 -11.72
N ARG A 388 -1.17 -8.19 -11.44
CA ARG A 388 -2.63 -8.21 -11.51
C ARG A 388 -3.27 -7.25 -10.51
N VAL A 389 -2.69 -7.07 -9.29
CA VAL A 389 -3.16 -6.05 -8.34
C VAL A 389 -2.98 -4.64 -8.91
N VAL A 390 -1.85 -4.34 -9.54
CA VAL A 390 -1.64 -3.04 -10.21
C VAL A 390 -2.75 -2.77 -11.23
N THR A 391 -3.00 -3.72 -12.14
CA THR A 391 -4.04 -3.60 -13.17
C THR A 391 -5.42 -3.42 -12.55
N THR A 392 -5.81 -4.33 -11.66
CA THR A 392 -7.17 -4.33 -11.10
C THR A 392 -7.41 -3.16 -10.14
N SER A 393 -6.37 -2.60 -9.51
CA SER A 393 -6.50 -1.39 -8.71
C SER A 393 -6.85 -0.18 -9.57
N LYS A 394 -6.21 -0.04 -10.73
CA LYS A 394 -6.56 0.99 -11.70
C LYS A 394 -7.98 0.82 -12.25
N GLU A 395 -8.36 -0.40 -12.62
CA GLU A 395 -9.72 -0.70 -13.06
C GLU A 395 -10.77 -0.44 -11.95
N ASN A 396 -10.37 -0.61 -10.66
CA ASN A 396 -11.27 -0.30 -9.56
C ASN A 396 -11.55 1.21 -9.43
N ALA A 397 -10.60 2.08 -9.82
CA ALA A 397 -10.89 3.51 -9.95
C ALA A 397 -12.00 3.76 -10.99
N ASN A 398 -11.93 3.08 -12.15
CA ASN A 398 -12.95 3.17 -13.17
C ASN A 398 -14.31 2.66 -12.68
N LEU A 399 -14.32 1.58 -11.87
CA LEU A 399 -15.54 1.03 -11.26
C LEU A 399 -16.17 2.02 -10.28
N LEU A 400 -15.36 2.62 -9.39
CA LEU A 400 -15.80 3.61 -8.40
C LEU A 400 -16.31 4.91 -9.05
N CYS A 401 -15.75 5.27 -10.21
CA CYS A 401 -16.14 6.42 -11.01
C CYS A 401 -17.21 6.12 -12.07
N LEU A 402 -17.81 4.93 -12.05
CA LEU A 402 -18.89 4.50 -12.97
C LEU A 402 -18.49 4.56 -14.45
N CYS A 403 -17.21 4.37 -14.76
CA CYS A 403 -16.68 4.40 -16.12
C CYS A 403 -15.92 3.11 -16.50
N LEU A 404 -16.13 2.03 -15.76
CA LEU A 404 -15.59 0.72 -16.15
C LEU A 404 -16.39 0.15 -17.32
N ASP A 405 -15.70 -0.14 -18.41
CA ASP A 405 -16.31 -0.69 -19.62
C ASP A 405 -17.12 -1.98 -19.34
N GLY A 406 -18.32 -2.05 -19.87
CA GLY A 406 -19.23 -3.18 -19.73
C GLY A 406 -19.94 -3.27 -18.37
N VAL A 407 -19.70 -2.33 -17.44
CA VAL A 407 -20.36 -2.27 -16.12
C VAL A 407 -21.20 -0.98 -16.01
N GLY A 408 -20.58 0.18 -16.23
CA GLY A 408 -21.24 1.48 -16.15
C GLY A 408 -21.91 1.72 -14.79
N ASP A 409 -23.18 2.10 -14.80
CA ASP A 409 -24.03 2.39 -13.64
C ASP A 409 -25.13 1.33 -13.39
N ASP A 410 -24.98 0.11 -13.92
CA ASP A 410 -25.89 -1.00 -13.66
C ASP A 410 -25.68 -1.59 -12.28
N ASP A 411 -26.70 -1.52 -11.42
CA ASP A 411 -26.66 -1.94 -10.02
C ASP A 411 -26.20 -3.39 -9.84
N GLU A 412 -26.73 -4.33 -10.62
CA GLU A 412 -26.43 -5.76 -10.46
C GLU A 412 -25.02 -6.10 -10.98
N GLN A 413 -24.60 -5.45 -12.05
CA GLN A 413 -23.24 -5.61 -12.55
C GLN A 413 -22.21 -5.00 -11.58
N LEU A 414 -22.48 -3.82 -11.01
CA LEU A 414 -21.65 -3.18 -9.99
C LEU A 414 -21.49 -4.11 -8.78
N LYS A 415 -22.60 -4.59 -8.18
CA LYS A 415 -22.58 -5.49 -7.02
C LYS A 415 -21.77 -6.76 -7.28
N ARG A 416 -21.96 -7.39 -8.45
CA ARG A 416 -21.21 -8.58 -8.87
C ARG A 416 -19.73 -8.26 -9.01
N THR A 417 -19.39 -7.20 -9.73
CA THR A 417 -18.00 -6.82 -10.00
C THR A 417 -17.24 -6.48 -8.73
N PHE A 418 -17.82 -5.71 -7.80
CA PHE A 418 -17.20 -5.44 -6.49
C PHE A 418 -16.88 -6.72 -5.72
N ARG A 419 -17.83 -7.66 -5.64
CA ARG A 419 -17.64 -8.94 -4.92
C ARG A 419 -16.55 -9.81 -5.57
N GLU A 420 -16.56 -9.95 -6.89
CA GLU A 420 -15.59 -10.77 -7.63
C GLU A 420 -14.17 -10.20 -7.51
N ARG A 421 -14.00 -8.85 -7.58
CA ARG A 421 -12.70 -8.20 -7.48
C ARG A 421 -12.05 -8.38 -6.12
N LEU A 422 -12.82 -8.39 -5.04
CA LEU A 422 -12.28 -8.57 -3.70
C LEU A 422 -12.05 -10.05 -3.35
N ARG A 423 -12.90 -10.95 -3.88
CA ARG A 423 -12.77 -12.39 -3.61
C ARG A 423 -11.39 -12.92 -4.03
N TRP A 424 -10.97 -12.73 -5.28
CA TRP A 424 -9.67 -13.24 -5.72
C TRP A 424 -8.49 -12.61 -4.98
N LEU A 425 -8.63 -11.37 -4.54
CA LEU A 425 -7.60 -10.65 -3.81
C LEU A 425 -7.42 -11.23 -2.39
N TRP A 426 -8.53 -11.59 -1.73
CA TRP A 426 -8.55 -11.97 -0.32
C TRP A 426 -8.58 -13.48 -0.08
N ASP A 427 -9.24 -14.26 -0.93
CA ASP A 427 -9.42 -15.71 -0.73
C ASP A 427 -8.23 -16.54 -1.21
N ILE A 428 -7.09 -15.90 -1.45
CA ILE A 428 -5.86 -16.57 -1.85
C ILE A 428 -5.32 -17.46 -0.72
N ASP A 429 -4.85 -18.64 -1.08
CA ASP A 429 -4.03 -19.47 -0.20
C ASP A 429 -2.61 -18.90 -0.12
N VAL A 430 -2.34 -18.11 0.93
CA VAL A 430 -1.06 -17.44 1.12
C VAL A 430 0.08 -18.44 1.38
N GLN A 431 -0.19 -19.50 2.15
CA GLN A 431 0.78 -20.58 2.36
C GLN A 431 1.03 -21.36 1.07
N GLY A 432 -0.03 -21.65 0.32
CA GLY A 432 0.06 -22.33 -0.98
C GLY A 432 0.92 -21.58 -1.99
N GLN A 433 0.95 -20.24 -1.96
CA GLN A 433 1.88 -19.47 -2.80
C GLN A 433 3.35 -19.75 -2.45
N ALA A 434 3.69 -19.82 -1.16
CA ALA A 434 5.05 -20.15 -0.74
C ALA A 434 5.44 -21.58 -1.12
N GLU A 435 4.52 -22.54 -0.96
CA GLU A 435 4.75 -23.93 -1.39
C GLU A 435 4.89 -24.04 -2.91
N GLN A 436 4.08 -23.30 -3.68
CA GLN A 436 4.25 -23.21 -5.13
C GLN A 436 5.63 -22.67 -5.50
N ALA A 437 6.09 -21.62 -4.83
CA ALA A 437 7.42 -21.06 -5.07
C ALA A 437 8.55 -22.07 -4.73
N LYS A 438 8.39 -22.85 -3.65
CA LYS A 438 9.32 -23.92 -3.29
C LYS A 438 9.34 -25.06 -4.33
N ALA A 439 8.20 -25.38 -4.95
CA ALA A 439 8.11 -26.35 -6.03
C ALA A 439 8.78 -25.82 -7.31
N VAL A 440 8.54 -24.56 -7.70
CA VAL A 440 9.27 -23.92 -8.81
C VAL A 440 10.77 -23.94 -8.57
N MET A 441 11.21 -23.61 -7.36
CA MET A 441 12.63 -23.65 -6.97
C MET A 441 13.25 -25.05 -7.07
N ALA A 442 12.46 -26.09 -6.84
CA ALA A 442 12.89 -27.48 -6.98
C ALA A 442 12.93 -27.97 -8.44
N GLY A 443 12.35 -27.23 -9.38
CA GLY A 443 12.17 -27.66 -10.76
C GLY A 443 10.99 -28.63 -10.97
N ASP A 444 10.02 -28.63 -10.04
CA ASP A 444 8.87 -29.55 -10.04
C ASP A 444 7.66 -28.99 -10.82
N LEU A 445 7.76 -27.75 -11.37
CA LEU A 445 6.71 -27.05 -12.12
C LEU A 445 7.23 -26.47 -13.44
#